data_83971d1602de54c4cff19c7db068469b
#
_entry.id   83971d1602de54c4cff19c7db068469b
#
_cell.length_a   1.000
_cell.length_b   1.000
_cell.length_c   1.000
_cell.angle_alpha   90.00
_cell.angle_beta   90.00
_cell.angle_gamma   90.00
#
_symmetry.space_group_name_H-M   'P 1'
#
loop_
_entity.id
_entity.type
_entity.pdbx_description
1 polymer ?
#
loop_
_entity_poly.entity_id
_entity_poly.type
_entity_poly.pdbx_seq_one_letter_code
_entity_poly.pdbx_strand_id
1 'polypeptide(L)'
;MANEPVRIIGLDPGLRRTGWGVIVSDGARLRWVAHGVVSPPESAPFSERLLHLFEALGVICADHGCEEAAVEEVFVNVNPSSTLKLGHARAAVMLAPAKAGLTVAEYSPNLIKKAVVGAGHADKCQIAFMV
;
A
#
# COMPACT_ATOMS: atom_id res chain seq x y z
N MET A 1 5.45 20.53 -21.86
CA MET A 1 6.29 19.37 -21.62
C MET A 1 5.45 18.23 -21.06
N ALA A 2 5.45 17.09 -21.68
CA ALA A 2 4.72 15.97 -21.14
C ALA A 2 5.39 15.47 -19.85
N ASN A 3 4.60 15.21 -18.83
CA ASN A 3 5.11 14.62 -17.60
C ASN A 3 5.49 13.17 -17.86
N GLU A 4 6.65 12.77 -17.38
CA GLU A 4 7.03 11.38 -17.45
C GLU A 4 6.08 10.56 -16.57
N PRO A 5 5.66 9.37 -17.03
CA PRO A 5 4.82 8.51 -16.22
C PRO A 5 5.53 8.10 -14.93
N VAL A 6 4.79 8.13 -13.84
CA VAL A 6 5.28 7.74 -12.51
C VAL A 6 4.55 6.49 -12.07
N ARG A 7 5.30 5.49 -11.60
CA ARG A 7 4.73 4.27 -11.03
C ARG A 7 4.57 4.44 -9.53
N ILE A 8 3.35 4.29 -9.09
CA ILE A 8 2.98 4.50 -7.69
C ILE A 8 2.41 3.19 -7.14
N ILE A 9 2.90 2.77 -5.99
CA ILE A 9 2.31 1.65 -5.26
C ILE A 9 1.44 2.18 -4.13
N GLY A 10 0.18 1.77 -4.12
CA GLY A 10 -0.73 2.04 -3.02
C GLY A 10 -0.74 0.88 -2.05
N LEU A 11 -0.71 1.16 -0.76
CA LEU A 11 -0.60 0.16 0.29
C LEU A 11 -1.69 0.34 1.33
N ASP A 12 -2.37 -0.76 1.64
CA ASP A 12 -3.45 -0.80 2.64
C ASP A 12 -3.03 -1.78 3.74
N PRO A 13 -2.41 -1.28 4.82
CA PRO A 13 -1.95 -2.14 5.91
C PRO A 13 -3.12 -2.77 6.66
N GLY A 14 -2.99 -4.05 6.97
CA GLY A 14 -3.99 -4.77 7.76
C GLY A 14 -3.32 -5.69 8.78
N LEU A 15 -4.12 -6.17 9.73
CA LEU A 15 -3.63 -7.03 10.80
C LEU A 15 -3.12 -8.38 10.29
N ARG A 16 -3.80 -8.96 9.31
CA ARG A 16 -3.48 -10.29 8.80
C ARG A 16 -2.92 -10.26 7.41
N ARG A 17 -3.26 -9.23 6.65
CA ARG A 17 -2.84 -9.09 5.27
C ARG A 17 -2.76 -7.64 4.88
N THR A 18 -1.90 -7.36 3.96
CA THR A 18 -1.71 -6.02 3.40
C THR A 18 -2.04 -6.07 1.92
N GLY A 19 -2.97 -5.22 1.51
CA GLY A 19 -3.30 -5.06 0.10
C GLY A 19 -2.35 -4.09 -0.58
N TRP A 20 -2.09 -4.31 -1.86
CA TRP A 20 -1.27 -3.41 -2.63
C TRP A 20 -1.78 -3.31 -4.07
N GLY A 21 -1.54 -2.18 -4.69
CA GLY A 21 -1.84 -1.96 -6.10
C GLY A 21 -0.83 -1.02 -6.71
N VAL A 22 -0.50 -1.26 -7.96
CA VAL A 22 0.44 -0.42 -8.70
C VAL A 22 -0.29 0.25 -9.85
N ILE A 23 -0.15 1.56 -9.93
CA ILE A 23 -0.69 2.36 -11.01
C ILE A 23 0.41 3.16 -11.69
N VAL A 24 0.15 3.59 -12.90
CA VAL A 24 1.00 4.55 -13.62
C VAL A 24 0.20 5.83 -13.79
N SER A 25 0.79 6.93 -13.39
CA SER A 25 0.19 8.26 -13.53
C SER A 25 1.06 9.10 -14.46
N ASP A 26 0.45 9.68 -15.48
CA ASP A 26 1.13 10.64 -16.35
C ASP A 26 0.70 12.08 -16.06
N GLY A 27 0.01 12.29 -14.94
CA GLY A 27 -0.54 13.58 -14.55
C GLY A 27 -1.96 13.82 -15.03
N ALA A 28 -2.37 13.21 -16.13
CA ALA A 28 -3.71 13.35 -16.69
C ALA A 28 -4.50 12.06 -16.59
N ARG A 29 -3.83 10.93 -16.66
CA ARG A 29 -4.47 9.61 -16.67
C ARG A 29 -3.82 8.70 -15.66
N LEU A 30 -4.64 7.85 -15.05
CA LEU A 30 -4.20 6.75 -14.20
C LEU A 30 -4.42 5.45 -14.94
N ARG A 31 -3.41 4.61 -14.98
CA ARG A 31 -3.52 3.29 -15.57
C ARG A 31 -3.15 2.24 -14.53
N TRP A 32 -4.06 1.33 -14.31
CA TRP A 32 -3.82 0.22 -13.41
C TRP A 32 -2.83 -0.78 -14.03
N VAL A 33 -1.89 -1.26 -13.21
CA VAL A 33 -0.84 -2.18 -13.65
C VAL A 33 -1.00 -3.54 -13.01
N ALA A 34 -1.08 -3.58 -11.69
CA ALA A 34 -1.14 -4.83 -10.95
C ALA A 34 -1.71 -4.60 -9.55
N HIS A 35 -2.18 -5.66 -8.93
CA HIS A 35 -2.57 -5.62 -7.52
C HIS A 35 -2.39 -6.99 -6.90
N GLY A 36 -2.43 -7.04 -5.58
CA GLY A 36 -2.35 -8.29 -4.86
C GLY A 36 -2.47 -8.08 -3.37
N VAL A 37 -2.20 -9.15 -2.65
CA VAL A 37 -2.28 -9.17 -1.19
C VAL A 37 -1.05 -9.92 -0.67
N VAL A 38 -0.43 -9.38 0.37
CA VAL A 38 0.62 -10.08 1.11
C VAL A 38 -0.01 -10.59 2.40
N SER A 39 0.02 -11.91 2.59
CA SER A 39 -0.57 -12.58 3.76
C SER A 39 0.51 -13.39 4.47
N PRO A 40 1.19 -12.79 5.47
CA PRO A 40 2.18 -13.53 6.23
C PRO A 40 1.56 -14.75 6.92
N PRO A 41 2.32 -15.84 7.10
CA PRO A 41 1.79 -17.03 7.76
C PRO A 41 1.28 -16.71 9.17
N GLU A 42 0.04 -17.05 9.47
CA GLU A 42 -0.57 -16.73 10.77
C GLU A 42 0.09 -17.47 11.94
N SER A 43 0.65 -18.65 11.66
CA SER A 43 1.31 -19.47 12.68
C SER A 43 2.73 -19.00 13.02
N ALA A 44 3.32 -18.12 12.22
CA ALA A 44 4.66 -17.64 12.46
C ALA A 44 4.70 -16.63 13.62
N PRO A 45 5.83 -16.52 14.33
CA PRO A 45 6.01 -15.46 15.31
C PRO A 45 5.77 -14.09 14.68
N PHE A 46 5.29 -13.15 15.49
CA PHE A 46 4.92 -11.83 14.98
C PHE A 46 6.09 -11.11 14.27
N SER A 47 7.29 -11.19 14.84
CA SER A 47 8.48 -10.62 14.21
C SER A 47 8.75 -11.19 12.84
N GLU A 48 8.56 -12.48 12.64
CA GLU A 48 8.75 -13.12 11.35
C GLU A 48 7.66 -12.73 10.36
N ARG A 49 6.45 -12.53 10.86
CA ARG A 49 5.35 -12.04 10.03
C ARG A 49 5.63 -10.62 9.53
N LEU A 50 6.17 -9.77 10.40
CA LEU A 50 6.58 -8.42 10.00
C LEU A 50 7.70 -8.45 8.97
N LEU A 51 8.68 -9.32 9.18
CA LEU A 51 9.78 -9.48 8.23
C LEU A 51 9.28 -9.97 6.87
N HIS A 52 8.38 -10.95 6.87
CA HIS A 52 7.79 -11.45 5.64
C HIS A 52 7.09 -10.32 4.87
N LEU A 53 6.32 -9.51 5.56
CA LEU A 53 5.62 -8.37 4.98
C LEU A 53 6.60 -7.37 4.37
N PHE A 54 7.62 -7.02 5.13
CA PHE A 54 8.65 -6.08 4.71
C PHE A 54 9.37 -6.57 3.45
N GLU A 55 9.82 -7.82 3.45
CA GLU A 55 10.57 -8.39 2.33
C GLU A 55 9.71 -8.56 1.08
N ALA A 56 8.49 -9.06 1.25
CA ALA A 56 7.57 -9.26 0.13
C ALA A 56 7.24 -7.94 -0.57
N LEU A 57 6.96 -6.90 0.21
CA LEU A 57 6.66 -5.59 -0.37
C LEU A 57 7.88 -4.97 -1.05
N GLY A 58 9.07 -5.19 -0.51
CA GLY A 58 10.31 -4.76 -1.16
C GLY A 58 10.48 -5.37 -2.53
N VAL A 59 10.22 -6.67 -2.65
CA VAL A 59 10.28 -7.38 -3.93
C VAL A 59 9.25 -6.82 -4.91
N ILE A 60 8.03 -6.59 -4.44
CA ILE A 60 6.95 -6.05 -5.27
C ILE A 60 7.33 -4.66 -5.80
N CYS A 61 7.87 -3.79 -4.96
CA CYS A 61 8.32 -2.47 -5.38
C CYS A 61 9.39 -2.55 -6.47
N ALA A 62 10.35 -3.44 -6.29
CA ALA A 62 11.43 -3.63 -7.26
C ALA A 62 10.93 -4.22 -8.57
N ASP A 63 10.11 -5.26 -8.49
CA ASP A 63 9.60 -5.96 -9.67
C ASP A 63 8.75 -5.06 -10.57
N HIS A 64 8.04 -4.12 -9.97
CA HIS A 64 7.17 -3.21 -10.71
C HIS A 64 7.82 -1.85 -10.99
N GLY A 65 9.05 -1.64 -10.57
CA GLY A 65 9.76 -0.38 -10.82
C GLY A 65 9.05 0.82 -10.21
N CYS A 66 8.49 0.67 -9.02
CA CYS A 66 7.78 1.74 -8.35
C CYS A 66 8.70 2.87 -7.95
N GLU A 67 8.23 4.10 -8.04
CA GLU A 67 8.99 5.31 -7.73
C GLU A 67 8.44 6.04 -6.52
N GLU A 68 7.14 5.91 -6.29
CA GLU A 68 6.45 6.53 -5.16
C GLU A 68 5.53 5.52 -4.51
N ALA A 69 5.28 5.71 -3.23
CA ALA A 69 4.36 4.89 -2.47
C ALA A 69 3.34 5.77 -1.75
N ALA A 70 2.12 5.29 -1.69
CA ALA A 70 1.04 5.92 -0.96
C ALA A 70 0.50 4.91 0.05
N VAL A 71 0.53 5.27 1.33
CA VAL A 71 0.10 4.39 2.40
C VAL A 71 -1.14 4.96 3.06
N GLU A 72 -2.17 4.15 3.18
CA GLU A 72 -3.40 4.55 3.85
C GLU A 72 -3.13 4.73 5.34
N GLU A 73 -3.59 5.85 5.91
CA GLU A 73 -3.53 6.08 7.34
C GLU A 73 -4.48 5.12 8.06
N VAL A 74 -4.06 4.70 9.25
CA VAL A 74 -4.85 3.79 10.06
C VAL A 74 -5.38 4.55 11.26
N PHE A 75 -6.68 4.39 11.54
CA PHE A 75 -7.28 4.99 12.72
C PHE A 75 -7.23 4.07 13.91
N VAL A 76 -7.29 4.67 15.10
CA VAL A 76 -7.32 3.94 16.36
C VAL A 76 -8.57 3.06 16.41
N ASN A 77 -8.35 1.79 16.73
CA ASN A 77 -9.41 0.82 16.92
C ASN A 77 -9.85 0.81 18.39
N VAL A 78 -11.02 0.24 18.65
CA VAL A 78 -11.50 0.05 20.01
C VAL A 78 -10.68 -0.97 20.82
N ASN A 79 -9.96 -1.85 20.14
CA ASN A 79 -9.10 -2.84 20.78
C ASN A 79 -7.65 -2.34 20.79
N PRO A 80 -7.09 -1.96 21.97
CA PRO A 80 -5.73 -1.44 22.02
C PRO A 80 -4.66 -2.40 21.54
N SER A 81 -4.82 -3.70 21.80
CA SER A 81 -3.86 -4.71 21.34
C SER A 81 -3.81 -4.80 19.83
N SER A 82 -4.98 -4.82 19.19
CA SER A 82 -5.07 -4.83 17.72
C SER A 82 -4.54 -3.55 17.12
N THR A 83 -4.81 -2.42 17.75
CA THR A 83 -4.30 -1.12 17.29
C THR A 83 -2.78 -1.09 17.31
N LEU A 84 -2.17 -1.62 18.38
CA LEU A 84 -0.71 -1.67 18.50
C LEU A 84 -0.11 -2.57 17.41
N LYS A 85 -0.65 -3.75 17.22
CA LYS A 85 -0.17 -4.68 16.19
C LYS A 85 -0.34 -4.11 14.79
N LEU A 86 -1.45 -3.43 14.54
CA LEU A 86 -1.69 -2.75 13.26
C LEU A 86 -0.66 -1.66 13.03
N GLY A 87 -0.29 -0.91 14.06
CA GLY A 87 0.77 0.08 13.99
C GLY A 87 2.11 -0.52 13.63
N HIS A 88 2.44 -1.68 14.20
CA HIS A 88 3.67 -2.40 13.83
C HIS A 88 3.65 -2.85 12.37
N ALA A 89 2.54 -3.42 11.93
CA ALA A 89 2.39 -3.85 10.54
C ALA A 89 2.52 -2.65 9.60
N ARG A 90 1.91 -1.54 9.96
CA ARG A 90 1.99 -0.30 9.19
C ARG A 90 3.43 0.20 9.07
N ALA A 91 4.21 0.09 10.14
CA ALA A 91 5.62 0.46 10.11
C ALA A 91 6.39 -0.38 9.09
N ALA A 92 6.18 -1.69 9.08
CA ALA A 92 6.82 -2.57 8.10
C ALA A 92 6.41 -2.22 6.67
N VAL A 93 5.14 -1.89 6.47
CA VAL A 93 4.60 -1.50 5.16
C VAL A 93 5.23 -0.20 4.67
N MET A 94 5.51 0.74 5.55
CA MET A 94 6.15 2.01 5.18
C MET A 94 7.65 1.85 4.96
N LEU A 95 8.30 1.00 5.74
CA LEU A 95 9.75 0.81 5.64
C LEU A 95 10.16 0.13 4.33
N ALA A 96 9.34 -0.76 3.82
CA ALA A 96 9.68 -1.48 2.59
C ALA A 96 9.90 -0.53 1.40
N PRO A 97 8.92 0.34 1.05
CA PRO A 97 9.17 1.30 -0.03
C PRO A 97 10.24 2.34 0.32
N ALA A 98 10.33 2.76 1.57
CA ALA A 98 11.34 3.72 1.99
C ALA A 98 12.75 3.16 1.78
N LYS A 99 12.97 1.90 2.14
CA LYS A 99 14.24 1.24 1.92
C LYS A 99 14.55 1.10 0.42
N ALA A 100 13.54 0.89 -0.39
CA ALA A 100 13.69 0.81 -1.84
C ALA A 100 13.97 2.17 -2.49
N GLY A 101 13.97 3.24 -1.74
CA GLY A 101 14.27 4.58 -2.23
C GLY A 101 13.05 5.35 -2.74
N LEU A 102 11.84 4.85 -2.48
CA LEU A 102 10.64 5.53 -2.92
C LEU A 102 10.30 6.69 -1.97
N THR A 103 9.66 7.71 -2.52
CA THR A 103 9.00 8.72 -1.70
C THR A 103 7.71 8.11 -1.15
N VAL A 104 7.53 8.16 0.16
CA VAL A 104 6.37 7.56 0.82
C VAL A 104 5.47 8.67 1.34
N ALA A 105 4.21 8.67 0.91
CA ALA A 105 3.20 9.61 1.38
C ALA A 105 2.08 8.87 2.10
N GLU A 106 1.46 9.54 3.05
CA GLU A 106 0.34 8.97 3.81
C GLU A 106 -0.94 9.68 3.41
N TYR A 107 -2.01 8.93 3.26
CA TYR A 107 -3.31 9.45 2.88
C TYR A 107 -4.38 8.98 3.84
N SER A 108 -5.34 9.85 4.14
CA SER A 108 -6.46 9.46 4.97
C SER A 108 -7.36 8.50 4.20
N PRO A 109 -8.02 7.54 4.88
CA PRO A 109 -8.96 6.62 4.22
C PRO A 109 -10.07 7.35 3.46
N ASN A 110 -10.54 8.46 4.02
CA ASN A 110 -11.60 9.23 3.37
C ASN A 110 -11.13 9.84 2.04
N LEU A 111 -9.90 10.32 1.99
CA LEU A 111 -9.35 10.87 0.77
C LEU A 111 -9.18 9.80 -0.30
N ILE A 112 -8.68 8.64 0.10
CA ILE A 112 -8.53 7.50 -0.80
C ILE A 112 -9.89 7.06 -1.33
N LYS A 113 -10.88 6.92 -0.45
CA LYS A 113 -12.24 6.54 -0.85
C LYS A 113 -12.86 7.53 -1.82
N LYS A 114 -12.66 8.83 -1.59
CA LYS A 114 -13.17 9.87 -2.49
C LYS A 114 -12.51 9.79 -3.86
N ALA A 115 -11.20 9.64 -3.90
CA ALA A 115 -10.47 9.51 -5.15
C ALA A 115 -10.94 8.29 -5.94
N VAL A 116 -11.23 7.22 -5.24
CA VAL A 116 -11.67 5.96 -5.80
C VAL A 116 -13.10 6.05 -6.32
N VAL A 117 -14.01 6.63 -5.55
CA VAL A 117 -15.39 6.85 -5.98
C VAL A 117 -15.40 7.77 -7.21
N GLY A 118 -14.51 8.75 -7.24
CA GLY A 118 -14.34 9.62 -8.40
C GLY A 118 -13.82 8.90 -9.63
N ALA A 119 -13.06 7.81 -9.47
CA ALA A 119 -12.61 6.98 -10.57
C ALA A 119 -13.73 6.10 -11.16
N GLY A 120 -14.80 5.90 -10.40
CA GLY A 120 -16.10 5.46 -10.86
C GLY A 120 -16.25 4.02 -11.35
N HIS A 121 -15.26 3.44 -11.97
CA HIS A 121 -15.41 2.16 -12.65
C HIS A 121 -14.29 1.17 -12.37
N ALA A 122 -13.40 1.50 -11.46
CA ALA A 122 -12.40 0.56 -11.05
C ALA A 122 -13.08 -0.57 -10.26
N ASP A 123 -12.65 -1.81 -10.45
CA ASP A 123 -13.19 -2.86 -9.62
C ASP A 123 -12.77 -2.63 -8.17
N LYS A 124 -13.40 -3.37 -7.25
CA LYS A 124 -13.19 -3.14 -5.82
C LYS A 124 -11.74 -3.28 -5.38
N CYS A 125 -10.98 -4.13 -6.03
CA CYS A 125 -9.57 -4.32 -5.71
C CYS A 125 -8.74 -3.11 -6.12
N GLN A 126 -9.01 -2.57 -7.29
CA GLN A 126 -8.36 -1.34 -7.76
C GLN A 126 -8.73 -0.18 -6.86
N ILE A 127 -10.01 -0.10 -6.51
CA ILE A 127 -10.54 0.94 -5.64
C ILE A 127 -9.81 0.97 -4.30
N ALA A 128 -9.49 -0.17 -3.72
CA ALA A 128 -8.84 -0.24 -2.42
C ALA A 128 -7.42 0.34 -2.43
N PHE A 129 -6.78 0.40 -3.58
CA PHE A 129 -5.36 0.76 -3.66
C PHE A 129 -5.04 1.93 -4.57
N MET A 130 -6.00 2.41 -5.32
CA MET A 130 -5.80 3.60 -6.15
C MET A 130 -5.82 4.85 -5.28
N VAL A 131 -4.91 5.70 -5.54
CA VAL A 131 -4.73 6.94 -4.80
C VAL A 131 -4.97 8.13 -5.71
#